data_41baba24e437ff283ff103a677e959d6
#
_entry.id   41baba24e437ff283ff103a677e959d6
#
_cell.length_a   1.000
_cell.length_b   1.000
_cell.length_c   1.000
_cell.angle_alpha   90.00
_cell.angle_beta   90.00
_cell.angle_gamma   90.00
#
_symmetry.space_group_name_H-M   'P 1'
#
loop_
_entity.id
_entity.type
_entity.pdbx_description
1 polymer ?
#
loop_
_entity_poly.entity_id
_entity_poly.type
_entity_poly.pdbx_seq_one_letter_code
_entity_poly.pdbx_strand_id
1 'polypeptide(L)' 'MEVRLFATLRENRGKAVRVDWYEGIDGRAVIETLGITPSAVSIYLVNGKNANPDDALSESDIVSLFPPVGGG' A
#
# COMPACT_ATOMS: atom_id res chain seq x y z
N MET A 1 8.13 -4.58 6.80
CA MET A 1 7.94 -4.41 5.34
C MET A 1 7.74 -2.93 5.04
N GLU A 2 8.37 -2.45 4.00
CA GLU A 2 8.25 -1.04 3.63
C GLU A 2 7.04 -0.81 2.75
N VAL A 3 6.27 0.25 3.06
CA VAL A 3 5.12 0.67 2.25
C VAL A 3 5.35 2.12 1.85
N ARG A 4 5.39 2.37 0.56
CA ARG A 4 5.60 3.71 0.00
C ARG A 4 4.27 4.33 -0.36
N LEU A 5 4.08 5.58 0.07
CA LEU A 5 2.84 6.29 -0.13
C LEU A 5 3.07 7.48 -1.04
N PHE A 6 2.08 7.79 -1.87
CA PHE A 6 2.19 8.86 -2.87
C PHE A 6 1.03 9.83 -2.76
N ALA A 7 1.29 11.07 -3.15
CA ALA A 7 0.28 12.13 -3.21
C ALA A 7 -0.46 12.29 -1.88
N THR A 8 -1.78 12.34 -1.91
CA THR A 8 -2.58 12.59 -0.71
C THR A 8 -2.48 11.50 0.34
N LEU A 9 -2.04 10.30 -0.04
CA LEU A 9 -1.86 9.22 0.94
C LEU A 9 -0.71 9.52 1.91
N ARG A 10 0.14 10.48 1.59
CA ARG A 10 1.23 10.91 2.47
C ARG A 10 0.76 11.74 3.65
N GLU A 11 -0.42 12.31 3.58
CA GLU A 11 -0.92 13.19 4.62
C GLU A 11 -0.97 12.46 5.96
N ASN A 12 -0.31 13.03 6.95
CA ASN A 12 -0.20 12.48 8.30
C ASN A 12 0.50 11.13 8.39
N ARG A 13 1.13 10.68 7.29
CA ARG A 13 1.81 9.38 7.26
C ARG A 13 3.27 9.48 6.82
N GLY A 14 3.57 10.38 5.86
CA GLY A 14 4.91 10.50 5.28
C GLY A 14 5.05 9.71 3.99
N LYS A 15 6.24 9.76 3.42
CA LYS A 15 6.52 9.14 2.12
C LYS A 15 6.62 7.63 2.20
N ALA A 16 7.01 7.10 3.34
CA ALA A 16 7.14 5.67 3.54
C ALA A 16 6.84 5.34 4.98
N VAL A 17 6.21 4.21 5.18
CA VAL A 17 5.89 3.71 6.52
C VAL A 17 6.30 2.25 6.58
N ARG A 18 6.48 1.74 7.78
CA ARG A 18 6.78 0.32 7.96
C ARG A 18 5.55 -0.36 8.57
N VAL A 19 5.25 -1.54 8.02
CA VAL A 19 4.18 -2.39 8.52
C VAL A 19 4.82 -3.71 8.92
N ASP A 20 4.47 -4.20 10.10
CA ASP A 20 5.00 -5.48 10.57
C ASP A 20 4.48 -6.60 9.67
N TRP A 21 5.42 -7.33 9.10
CA TRP A 21 5.06 -8.45 8.23
C TRP A 21 4.72 -9.67 9.08
N TYR A 22 3.73 -10.42 8.62
CA TYR A 22 3.43 -11.73 9.18
C TYR A 22 2.99 -12.65 8.04
N GLU A 23 3.12 -13.93 8.25
CA GLU A 23 2.80 -14.89 7.20
C GLU A 23 1.33 -14.79 6.81
N GLY A 24 1.08 -14.69 5.52
CA GLY A 24 -0.28 -14.55 5.00
C GLY A 24 -0.77 -13.12 4.83
N ILE A 25 0.01 -12.14 5.29
CA ILE A 25 -0.38 -10.73 5.09
C ILE A 25 -0.52 -10.44 3.60
N ASP A 26 -1.57 -9.71 3.24
CA ASP A 26 -1.79 -9.30 1.85
C ASP A 26 -1.93 -7.78 1.77
N GLY A 27 -2.15 -7.28 0.55
CA GLY A 27 -2.29 -5.84 0.35
C GLY A 27 -3.48 -5.24 1.06
N ARG A 28 -4.57 -5.99 1.17
CA ARG A 28 -5.75 -5.49 1.88
C ARG A 28 -5.46 -5.27 3.35
N ALA A 29 -4.74 -6.20 3.96
CA ALA A 29 -4.36 -6.07 5.37
C ALA A 29 -3.42 -4.88 5.58
N VAL A 30 -2.51 -4.64 4.63
CA VAL A 30 -1.61 -3.48 4.68
C VAL A 30 -2.41 -2.19 4.64
N ILE A 31 -3.31 -2.06 3.69
CA ILE A 31 -4.14 -0.87 3.51
C ILE A 31 -4.96 -0.62 4.77
N GLU A 32 -5.57 -1.66 5.31
CA GLU A 32 -6.37 -1.56 6.52
C GLU A 32 -5.54 -1.15 7.73
N THR A 33 -4.36 -1.74 7.88
CA THR A 33 -3.45 -1.41 8.99
C THR A 33 -3.08 0.06 8.98
N LEU A 34 -2.94 0.66 7.81
CA LEU A 34 -2.60 2.08 7.68
C LEU A 34 -3.79 3.00 7.85
N GLY A 35 -4.98 2.45 8.05
CA GLY A 35 -6.19 3.25 8.19
C GLY A 35 -6.64 3.89 6.89
N ILE A 36 -6.24 3.31 5.77
CA ILE A 36 -6.60 3.83 4.45
C ILE A 36 -7.83 3.07 3.96
N THR A 37 -8.81 3.80 3.46
CA THR A 37 -10.00 3.19 2.86
C THR A 37 -9.59 2.52 1.55
N PRO A 38 -10.00 1.27 1.29
CA PRO A 38 -9.60 0.60 0.04
C PRO A 38 -9.91 1.39 -1.22
N SER A 39 -11.01 2.12 -1.26
CA SER A 39 -11.35 2.94 -2.41
C SER A 39 -10.43 4.15 -2.59
N ALA A 40 -9.63 4.47 -1.59
CA ALA A 40 -8.66 5.56 -1.70
C ALA A 40 -7.36 5.13 -2.38
N VAL A 41 -7.23 3.84 -2.70
CA VAL A 41 -6.07 3.31 -3.41
C VAL A 41 -6.49 2.95 -4.82
N SER A 42 -5.90 3.64 -5.81
CA SER A 42 -6.21 3.38 -7.21
C SER A 42 -5.18 2.44 -7.84
N ILE A 43 -3.92 2.62 -7.50
CA ILE A 43 -2.84 1.81 -8.03
C ILE A 43 -2.12 1.14 -6.87
N TYR A 44 -1.97 -0.16 -6.97
CA TYR A 44 -1.30 -0.99 -5.97
C TYR A 44 -0.16 -1.72 -6.66
N LEU A 45 1.07 -1.44 -6.23
CA LEU A 45 2.25 -2.07 -6.82
C LEU A 45 3.01 -2.84 -5.76
N VAL A 46 3.58 -3.97 -6.17
CA VAL A 46 4.52 -4.72 -5.34
C VAL A 46 5.83 -4.80 -6.12
N ASN A 47 6.88 -4.28 -5.52
CA ASN A 47 8.20 -4.22 -6.15
C ASN A 47 8.14 -3.54 -7.52
N GLY A 48 7.33 -2.51 -7.64
CA GLY A 48 7.21 -1.70 -8.84
C GLY A 48 6.31 -2.27 -9.92
N LYS A 49 5.63 -3.37 -9.65
CA LYS A 49 4.76 -4.03 -10.64
C LYS A 49 3.33 -4.09 -10.13
N ASN A 50 2.37 -3.95 -11.05
CA ASN A 50 0.96 -4.12 -10.69
C ASN A 50 0.74 -5.49 -10.08
N ALA A 51 0.00 -5.53 -9.00
CA ALA A 51 -0.27 -6.76 -8.28
C ALA A 51 -1.70 -6.75 -7.74
N ASN A 52 -2.16 -7.91 -7.34
CA ASN A 52 -3.48 -8.06 -6.75
C ASN A 52 -3.39 -7.90 -5.24
N PRO A 53 -4.17 -6.98 -4.63
CA PRO A 53 -4.14 -6.82 -3.18
C PRO A 53 -4.54 -8.07 -2.40
N ASP A 54 -5.18 -9.04 -3.05
CA ASP A 54 -5.56 -10.28 -2.39
C ASP A 54 -4.43 -11.30 -2.31
N ASP A 55 -3.32 -11.05 -3.02
CA ASP A 55 -2.18 -11.97 -3.00
C ASP A 55 -1.31 -11.73 -1.77
N ALA A 56 -0.83 -12.83 -1.20
CA ALA A 56 0.05 -12.76 -0.03
C ALA A 56 1.37 -12.08 -0.38
N LEU A 57 1.92 -11.37 0.58
CA LEU A 57 3.16 -10.63 0.42
C LEU A 57 4.31 -11.37 1.09
N SER A 58 5.52 -11.20 0.52
CA SER A 58 6.75 -11.70 1.14
C SER A 58 7.33 -10.61 2.04
N GLU A 59 8.11 -11.02 3.02
CA GLU A 59 8.67 -10.09 3.99
C GLU A 59 9.52 -8.98 3.34
N SER A 60 10.20 -9.30 2.25
CA SER A 60 11.06 -8.35 1.56
C SER A 60 10.36 -7.51 0.52
N ASP A 61 9.06 -7.71 0.32
CA ASP A 61 8.33 -6.94 -0.69
C ASP A 61 8.21 -5.47 -0.29
N ILE A 62 8.25 -4.60 -1.31
CA ILE A 62 7.99 -3.18 -1.14
C ILE A 62 6.66 -2.88 -1.81
N VAL A 63 5.72 -2.38 -1.03
CA VAL A 63 4.38 -2.04 -1.51
C VAL A 63 4.33 -0.54 -1.80
N SER A 64 3.75 -0.18 -2.95
CA SER A 64 3.55 1.23 -3.30
C SER A 64 2.06 1.49 -3.53
N LEU A 65 1.54 2.52 -2.88
CA LEU A 65 0.12 2.86 -2.92
C LEU A 65 -0.07 4.24 -3.50
N PHE A 66 -0.94 4.34 -4.51
CA PHE A 66 -1.27 5.60 -5.16
C PHE A 66 -2.76 5.85 -5.06
N PRO A 67 -3.18 7.09 -4.75
CA PRO A 67 -4.59 7.42 -4.72
C PRO A 67 -5.11 7.60 -6.15
N PRO A 68 -6.45 7.69 -6.32
CA PRO A 68 -7.00 8.04 -7.61
C PRO A 68 -6.44 9.38 -8.08
N VAL A 69 -6.21 9.50 -9.37
CA VAL A 69 -5.77 10.75 -9.95
C VAL A 69 -6.95 11.71 -9.84
N GLY A 70 -6.72 12.74 -9.08
CA GLY A 70 -7.77 13.68 -8.77
C GLY A 70 -8.36 14.30 -9.99
N GLY A 71 -9.59 14.20 -10.06
CA GLY A 71 -10.47 14.79 -10.91
C GLY A 71 -10.07 15.70 -11.87
N GLY A 72 -9.36 15.34 -11.97
CA GLY A 72 -9.04 16.02 -13.08
C GLY A 72 -9.89 16.60 -13.34
#